data_41be7e45c8897eb49d730103c8cb49fc
#
_entry.id   41be7e45c8897eb49d730103c8cb49fc
#
_cell.length_a   1.000
_cell.length_b   1.000
_cell.length_c   1.000
_cell.angle_alpha   90.00
_cell.angle_beta   90.00
_cell.angle_gamma   90.00
#
_symmetry.space_group_name_H-M   'P 1'
#
loop_
_entity.id
_entity.type
_entity.pdbx_description
1 polymer ?
#
loop_
_entity_poly.entity_id
_entity_poly.type
_entity_poly.pdbx_seq_one_letter_code
_entity_poly.pdbx_strand_id
1 'polypeptide(L)'
;MKKHLIKFLCRFIPNRTTRNRVRFLWENRAYVKKCVKFVKSLGDFGDIKILVGRGSRNLVITADNKFVFKFPKTGDGYDKSKREKLITDTLRPISPIKIPDMEILDFNGIAVRKYPYINGINLAHFPPKNVPQKIEAKLAKQLANFLYTIGQSDPVALRKLKPTPNAKPSILYGWCQNDIKYNFIMNPKTYDIVAMIDWEETGFNDFCNLFTYEKDYRSVMTAILQEYLKIYTKHNSRVIAKK
;
A
#
# COMPACT_ATOMS: atom_id res chain seq x y z
N MET A 1 16.77 -30.04 13.47
CA MET A 1 16.57 -30.98 12.32
C MET A 1 15.47 -30.52 11.35
N LYS A 2 14.20 -30.30 11.77
CA LYS A 2 13.09 -29.96 10.85
C LYS A 2 13.26 -28.66 10.02
N LYS A 3 13.89 -27.58 10.54
CA LYS A 3 14.10 -26.32 9.81
C LYS A 3 15.10 -26.47 8.63
N HIS A 4 16.14 -27.28 8.78
CA HIS A 4 17.14 -27.51 7.72
C HIS A 4 16.54 -28.32 6.57
N LEU A 5 15.74 -29.33 6.88
CA LEU A 5 15.08 -30.18 5.89
C LEU A 5 14.16 -29.34 5.00
N ILE A 6 13.40 -28.39 5.57
CA ILE A 6 12.49 -27.55 4.79
C ILE A 6 13.23 -26.53 3.95
N LYS A 7 14.31 -25.93 4.47
CA LYS A 7 15.18 -25.08 3.65
C LYS A 7 15.72 -25.85 2.45
N PHE A 8 16.06 -27.10 2.64
CA PHE A 8 16.54 -28.00 1.58
C PHE A 8 15.42 -28.28 0.57
N LEU A 9 14.25 -28.75 1.03
CA LEU A 9 13.11 -29.06 0.16
C LEU A 9 12.60 -27.82 -0.61
N CYS A 10 12.60 -26.66 0.02
CA CYS A 10 12.21 -25.41 -0.64
C CYS A 10 13.15 -25.02 -1.79
N ARG A 11 14.39 -25.52 -1.86
CA ARG A 11 15.31 -25.24 -2.99
C ARG A 11 14.81 -25.78 -4.32
N PHE A 12 14.00 -26.84 -4.29
CA PHE A 12 13.41 -27.44 -5.48
C PHE A 12 12.19 -26.67 -6.02
N ILE A 13 11.72 -25.64 -5.32
CA ILE A 13 10.65 -24.76 -5.81
C ILE A 13 11.28 -23.67 -6.69
N PRO A 14 11.07 -23.67 -8.01
CA PRO A 14 11.73 -22.74 -8.93
C PRO A 14 11.35 -21.27 -8.64
N ASN A 15 10.06 -21.00 -8.37
CA ASN A 15 9.57 -19.67 -8.12
C ASN A 15 9.95 -19.18 -6.72
N ARG A 16 10.81 -18.14 -6.66
CA ARG A 16 11.30 -17.53 -5.41
C ARG A 16 10.18 -17.09 -4.47
N THR A 17 9.10 -16.54 -5.02
CA THR A 17 7.95 -16.06 -4.22
C THR A 17 7.22 -17.23 -3.56
N THR A 18 6.91 -18.26 -4.33
CA THR A 18 6.28 -19.51 -3.83
C THR A 18 7.17 -20.17 -2.79
N ARG A 19 8.47 -20.25 -3.02
CA ARG A 19 9.45 -20.79 -2.08
C ARG A 19 9.42 -20.06 -0.74
N ASN A 20 9.47 -18.73 -0.77
CA ASN A 20 9.42 -17.91 0.45
C ASN A 20 8.08 -18.05 1.19
N ARG A 21 6.98 -18.16 0.45
CA ARG A 21 5.64 -18.38 1.01
C ARG A 21 5.56 -19.71 1.74
N VAL A 22 5.94 -20.79 1.09
CA VAL A 22 5.93 -22.15 1.67
C VAL A 22 6.81 -22.19 2.92
N ARG A 23 8.03 -21.66 2.82
CA ARG A 23 8.95 -21.57 3.95
C ARG A 23 8.36 -20.79 5.13
N PHE A 24 7.80 -19.61 4.88
CA PHE A 24 7.20 -18.80 5.92
C PHE A 24 6.04 -19.52 6.61
N LEU A 25 5.10 -20.09 5.85
CA LEU A 25 3.94 -20.81 6.37
C LEU A 25 4.35 -22.01 7.23
N TRP A 26 5.40 -22.70 6.84
CA TRP A 26 5.92 -23.82 7.62
C TRP A 26 6.65 -23.36 8.89
N GLU A 27 7.59 -22.43 8.78
CA GLU A 27 8.37 -21.93 9.92
C GLU A 27 7.46 -21.29 10.99
N ASN A 28 6.35 -20.69 10.58
CA ASN A 28 5.43 -19.95 11.44
C ASN A 28 4.06 -20.62 11.59
N ARG A 29 3.93 -21.90 11.33
CA ARG A 29 2.64 -22.62 11.30
C ARG A 29 1.79 -22.44 12.56
N ALA A 30 2.41 -22.41 13.74
CA ALA A 30 1.70 -22.22 15.00
C ALA A 30 1.10 -20.81 15.10
N TYR A 31 1.86 -19.79 14.71
CA TYR A 31 1.40 -18.40 14.63
C TYR A 31 0.26 -18.26 13.61
N VAL A 32 0.45 -18.80 12.40
CA VAL A 32 -0.56 -18.76 11.33
C VAL A 32 -1.86 -19.42 11.80
N LYS A 33 -1.79 -20.59 12.47
CA LYS A 33 -2.97 -21.25 13.03
C LYS A 33 -3.69 -20.39 14.06
N LYS A 34 -2.95 -19.69 14.95
CA LYS A 34 -3.52 -18.77 15.92
C LYS A 34 -4.23 -17.60 15.23
N CYS A 35 -3.59 -17.00 14.22
CA CYS A 35 -4.19 -15.90 13.44
C CYS A 35 -5.48 -16.34 12.71
N VAL A 36 -5.48 -17.51 12.07
CA VAL A 36 -6.69 -18.07 11.43
C VAL A 36 -7.79 -18.33 12.46
N LYS A 37 -7.46 -18.89 13.64
CA LYS A 37 -8.43 -19.11 14.73
C LYS A 37 -9.02 -17.79 15.22
N PHE A 38 -8.20 -16.75 15.35
CA PHE A 38 -8.67 -15.41 15.72
C PHE A 38 -9.61 -14.84 14.66
N VAL A 39 -9.28 -14.92 13.36
CA VAL A 39 -10.19 -14.46 12.30
C VAL A 39 -11.52 -15.20 12.37
N LYS A 40 -11.51 -16.53 12.55
CA LYS A 40 -12.73 -17.34 12.70
C LYS A 40 -13.56 -16.98 13.93
N SER A 41 -12.97 -16.48 15.01
CA SER A 41 -13.74 -16.05 16.19
C SER A 41 -14.44 -14.70 16.00
N LEU A 42 -14.12 -13.95 14.92
CA LEU A 42 -14.74 -12.66 14.60
C LEU A 42 -16.00 -12.78 13.72
N GLY A 43 -16.30 -13.97 13.23
CA GLY A 43 -17.47 -14.22 12.39
C GLY A 43 -17.42 -15.58 11.71
N ASP A 44 -18.56 -15.98 11.17
CA ASP A 44 -18.67 -17.20 10.38
C ASP A 44 -18.22 -16.92 8.94
N PHE A 45 -16.96 -17.25 8.66
CA PHE A 45 -16.33 -17.07 7.36
C PHE A 45 -16.14 -18.41 6.66
N GLY A 46 -16.73 -18.57 5.47
CA GLY A 46 -16.66 -19.78 4.67
C GLY A 46 -15.32 -19.91 3.90
N ASP A 47 -14.77 -18.80 3.41
CA ASP A 47 -13.53 -18.78 2.61
C ASP A 47 -12.45 -17.92 3.27
N ILE A 48 -11.43 -18.58 3.80
CA ILE A 48 -10.27 -17.91 4.42
C ILE A 48 -9.02 -18.18 3.60
N LYS A 49 -8.41 -17.13 3.04
CA LYS A 49 -7.16 -17.22 2.27
C LYS A 49 -6.01 -16.54 3.01
N ILE A 50 -4.86 -17.19 3.02
CA ILE A 50 -3.63 -16.67 3.59
C ILE A 50 -2.76 -16.13 2.46
N LEU A 51 -2.46 -14.83 2.50
CA LEU A 51 -1.62 -14.16 1.54
C LEU A 51 -0.26 -13.84 2.18
N VAL A 52 0.79 -14.40 1.63
CA VAL A 52 2.18 -14.12 2.07
C VAL A 52 2.90 -13.45 0.91
N GLY A 53 3.06 -12.13 1.00
CA GLY A 53 3.79 -11.33 0.01
C GLY A 53 5.31 -11.51 0.08
N ARG A 54 6.02 -11.07 -0.98
CA ARG A 54 7.48 -10.93 -0.97
C ARG A 54 7.86 -9.88 0.08
N GLY A 55 8.69 -10.24 1.04
CA GLY A 55 9.25 -9.30 2.01
C GLY A 55 8.23 -8.61 2.92
N SER A 56 6.94 -8.96 2.81
CA SER A 56 5.86 -8.36 3.60
C SER A 56 6.15 -8.49 5.10
N ARG A 57 6.09 -7.37 5.80
CA ARG A 57 6.19 -7.29 7.26
C ARG A 57 4.96 -7.86 7.96
N ASN A 58 3.92 -8.14 7.19
CA ASN A 58 2.64 -8.61 7.69
C ASN A 58 2.28 -9.99 7.15
N LEU A 59 1.59 -10.78 7.95
CA LEU A 59 0.78 -11.89 7.49
C LEU A 59 -0.59 -11.33 7.14
N VAL A 60 -1.04 -11.54 5.93
CA VAL A 60 -2.35 -11.06 5.45
C VAL A 60 -3.29 -12.24 5.33
N ILE A 61 -4.47 -12.12 5.92
CA ILE A 61 -5.56 -13.09 5.80
C ILE A 61 -6.77 -12.36 5.21
N THR A 62 -7.39 -12.95 4.19
CA THR A 62 -8.68 -12.48 3.68
C THR A 62 -9.79 -13.43 4.08
N ALA A 63 -10.97 -12.89 4.37
CA ALA A 63 -12.16 -13.66 4.74
C ALA A 63 -13.32 -13.30 3.81
N ASP A 64 -13.86 -14.29 3.08
CA ASP A 64 -14.99 -14.24 2.14
C ASP A 64 -14.86 -13.16 1.05
N ASN A 65 -13.66 -12.71 0.73
CA ASN A 65 -13.44 -11.51 -0.07
C ASN A 65 -14.21 -10.27 0.44
N LYS A 66 -14.57 -10.26 1.75
CA LYS A 66 -15.24 -9.15 2.43
C LYS A 66 -14.27 -8.34 3.29
N PHE A 67 -13.34 -9.02 3.95
CA PHE A 67 -12.40 -8.40 4.89
C PHE A 67 -10.95 -8.81 4.62
N VAL A 68 -10.04 -7.90 4.95
CA VAL A 68 -8.59 -8.12 5.03
C VAL A 68 -8.16 -7.94 6.48
N PHE A 69 -7.33 -8.86 6.96
CA PHE A 69 -6.69 -8.81 8.27
C PHE A 69 -5.17 -8.83 8.08
N LYS A 70 -4.47 -7.77 8.52
CA LYS A 70 -3.01 -7.66 8.49
C LYS A 70 -2.46 -7.87 9.88
N PHE A 71 -1.74 -8.97 10.08
CA PHE A 71 -1.06 -9.33 11.33
C PHE A 71 0.41 -8.96 11.22
N PRO A 72 0.94 -8.07 12.06
CA PRO A 72 2.36 -7.76 12.05
C PRO A 72 3.19 -8.99 12.45
N LYS A 73 4.34 -9.16 11.78
CA LYS A 73 5.27 -10.26 12.06
C LYS A 73 6.30 -9.94 13.14
N THR A 74 6.40 -8.68 13.54
CA THR A 74 7.39 -8.17 14.51
C THR A 74 6.71 -7.39 15.63
N GLY A 75 7.37 -7.30 16.79
CA GLY A 75 6.82 -6.69 17.99
C GLY A 75 6.53 -5.18 17.92
N ASP A 76 7.12 -4.47 16.93
CA ASP A 76 6.88 -3.03 16.69
C ASP A 76 5.57 -2.75 15.89
N GLY A 77 4.81 -3.79 15.60
CA GLY A 77 3.59 -3.71 14.79
C GLY A 77 2.46 -2.89 15.41
N TYR A 78 2.43 -2.74 16.75
CA TYR A 78 1.36 -2.01 17.42
C TYR A 78 1.42 -0.51 17.09
N ASP A 79 2.58 0.12 17.23
CA ASP A 79 2.76 1.54 16.95
C ASP A 79 2.64 1.84 15.45
N LYS A 80 3.14 0.96 14.60
CA LYS A 80 2.96 1.08 13.15
C LYS A 80 1.50 0.99 12.74
N SER A 81 0.72 0.10 13.34
CA SER A 81 -0.72 -0.03 13.07
C SER A 81 -1.49 1.21 13.49
N LYS A 82 -1.19 1.78 14.66
CA LYS A 82 -1.80 3.04 15.12
C LYS A 82 -1.42 4.21 14.22
N ARG A 83 -0.13 4.28 13.83
CA ARG A 83 0.34 5.31 12.90
C ARG A 83 -0.37 5.22 11.54
N GLU A 84 -0.48 4.01 10.96
CA GLU A 84 -1.20 3.80 9.71
C GLU A 84 -2.67 4.20 9.84
N LYS A 85 -3.33 3.84 10.94
CA LYS A 85 -4.72 4.26 11.19
C LYS A 85 -4.87 5.78 11.30
N LEU A 86 -4.00 6.46 12.03
CA LEU A 86 -4.02 7.92 12.12
C LEU A 86 -3.88 8.57 10.74
N ILE A 87 -2.98 8.07 9.90
CA ILE A 87 -2.76 8.58 8.55
C ILE A 87 -4.01 8.35 7.70
N THR A 88 -4.54 7.13 7.68
CA THR A 88 -5.71 6.79 6.85
C THR A 88 -6.96 7.55 7.28
N ASP A 89 -7.24 7.68 8.58
CA ASP A 89 -8.39 8.43 9.09
C ASP A 89 -8.29 9.92 8.75
N THR A 90 -7.08 10.48 8.82
CA THR A 90 -6.83 11.89 8.52
C THR A 90 -6.92 12.20 7.02
N LEU A 91 -6.39 11.33 6.17
CA LEU A 91 -6.33 11.57 4.73
C LEU A 91 -7.59 11.10 3.98
N ARG A 92 -8.36 10.16 4.52
CA ARG A 92 -9.57 9.61 3.88
C ARG A 92 -10.59 10.68 3.47
N PRO A 93 -10.93 11.69 4.30
CA PRO A 93 -11.91 12.71 3.93
C PRO A 93 -11.50 13.62 2.77
N ILE A 94 -10.20 13.78 2.54
CA ILE A 94 -9.64 14.68 1.52
C ILE A 94 -9.13 13.97 0.28
N SER A 95 -8.98 12.64 0.34
CA SER A 95 -8.42 11.86 -0.76
C SER A 95 -9.40 11.71 -1.93
N PRO A 96 -8.98 12.01 -3.18
CA PRO A 96 -9.78 11.75 -4.37
C PRO A 96 -9.85 10.25 -4.73
N ILE A 97 -9.02 9.42 -4.12
CA ILE A 97 -9.01 7.96 -4.25
C ILE A 97 -9.42 7.37 -2.91
N LYS A 98 -10.32 6.40 -2.92
CA LYS A 98 -10.79 5.74 -1.69
C LYS A 98 -9.62 5.19 -0.87
N ILE A 99 -9.59 5.56 0.39
CA ILE A 99 -8.75 4.97 1.42
C ILE A 99 -9.65 4.08 2.27
N PRO A 100 -9.32 2.78 2.46
CA PRO A 100 -10.13 1.87 3.25
C PRO A 100 -10.29 2.37 4.68
N ASP A 101 -11.49 2.20 5.23
CA ASP A 101 -11.70 2.39 6.66
C ASP A 101 -11.05 1.23 7.42
N MET A 102 -10.17 1.59 8.36
CA MET A 102 -9.35 0.63 9.08
C MET A 102 -9.78 0.56 10.54
N GLU A 103 -10.04 -0.64 11.01
CA GLU A 103 -10.25 -0.98 12.41
C GLU A 103 -8.99 -1.63 12.98
N ILE A 104 -8.62 -1.28 14.22
CA ILE A 104 -7.56 -1.95 14.96
C ILE A 104 -8.18 -2.91 15.95
N LEU A 105 -7.89 -4.20 15.80
CA LEU A 105 -8.30 -5.26 16.70
C LEU A 105 -7.13 -5.67 17.60
N ASP A 106 -7.41 -6.00 18.84
CA ASP A 106 -6.40 -6.61 19.73
C ASP A 106 -6.34 -8.12 19.54
N PHE A 107 -5.17 -8.63 19.32
CA PHE A 107 -4.87 -10.06 19.29
C PHE A 107 -3.73 -10.37 20.26
N ASN A 108 -4.06 -10.56 21.55
CA ASN A 108 -3.08 -10.81 22.62
C ASN A 108 -1.96 -9.74 22.65
N GLY A 109 -2.31 -8.47 22.66
CA GLY A 109 -1.39 -7.35 22.64
C GLY A 109 -0.78 -7.04 21.25
N ILE A 110 -1.23 -7.73 20.19
CA ILE A 110 -0.83 -7.46 18.82
C ILE A 110 -1.94 -6.69 18.12
N ALA A 111 -1.64 -5.49 17.61
CA ALA A 111 -2.59 -4.68 16.86
C ALA A 111 -2.79 -5.26 15.44
N VAL A 112 -3.92 -5.88 15.20
CA VAL A 112 -4.33 -6.41 13.90
C VAL A 112 -5.16 -5.36 13.16
N ARG A 113 -4.75 -5.04 11.94
CA ARG A 113 -5.50 -4.11 11.07
C ARG A 113 -6.55 -4.88 10.29
N LYS A 114 -7.80 -4.49 10.43
CA LYS A 114 -8.94 -5.02 9.68
C LYS A 114 -9.52 -3.92 8.80
N TYR A 115 -9.80 -4.22 7.54
CA TYR A 115 -10.47 -3.30 6.62
C TYR A 115 -11.24 -4.08 5.54
N PRO A 116 -12.21 -3.42 4.86
CA PRO A 116 -12.96 -4.05 3.79
C PRO A 116 -12.05 -4.53 2.67
N TYR A 117 -12.28 -5.75 2.17
CA TYR A 117 -11.60 -6.24 0.98
C TYR A 117 -12.01 -5.42 -0.24
N ILE A 118 -11.02 -5.01 -1.04
CA ILE A 118 -11.24 -4.25 -2.26
C ILE A 118 -10.86 -5.14 -3.44
N ASN A 119 -11.86 -5.49 -4.23
CA ASN A 119 -11.64 -6.30 -5.43
C ASN A 119 -11.03 -5.45 -6.54
N GLY A 120 -10.03 -6.00 -7.22
CA GLY A 120 -9.37 -5.35 -8.33
C GLY A 120 -7.99 -5.91 -8.64
N ILE A 121 -7.28 -5.22 -9.50
CA ILE A 121 -5.91 -5.51 -9.91
C ILE A 121 -5.00 -4.33 -9.57
N ASN A 122 -3.72 -4.56 -9.46
CA ASN A 122 -2.70 -3.50 -9.31
C ASN A 122 -1.79 -3.43 -10.55
N LEU A 123 -0.84 -2.51 -10.55
CA LEU A 123 0.05 -2.31 -11.69
C LEU A 123 0.87 -3.57 -12.05
N ALA A 124 1.17 -4.43 -11.07
CA ALA A 124 1.89 -5.69 -11.32
C ALA A 124 1.08 -6.71 -12.16
N HIS A 125 -0.20 -6.44 -12.43
CA HIS A 125 -0.98 -7.22 -13.40
C HIS A 125 -0.45 -7.06 -14.83
N PHE A 126 0.21 -5.94 -15.12
CA PHE A 126 0.81 -5.70 -16.44
C PHE A 126 2.31 -5.96 -16.40
N PRO A 127 2.90 -6.51 -17.49
CA PRO A 127 4.34 -6.51 -17.66
C PRO A 127 4.89 -5.07 -17.57
N PRO A 128 5.96 -4.80 -16.82
CA PRO A 128 6.43 -3.44 -16.57
C PRO A 128 6.66 -2.58 -17.82
N LYS A 129 7.16 -3.22 -18.90
CA LYS A 129 7.46 -2.55 -20.16
C LYS A 129 6.27 -2.45 -21.13
N ASN A 130 5.14 -3.06 -20.80
CA ASN A 130 4.00 -3.23 -21.70
C ASN A 130 2.68 -2.76 -21.08
N VAL A 131 2.72 -1.67 -20.31
CA VAL A 131 1.49 -1.01 -19.86
C VAL A 131 0.87 -0.31 -21.08
N PRO A 132 -0.36 -0.64 -21.48
CA PRO A 132 -0.99 0.01 -22.62
C PRO A 132 -1.10 1.53 -22.43
N GLN A 133 -0.76 2.31 -23.46
CA GLN A 133 -0.70 3.78 -23.38
C GLN A 133 -2.00 4.41 -22.85
N LYS A 134 -3.17 3.85 -23.22
CA LYS A 134 -4.47 4.32 -22.71
C LYS A 134 -4.59 4.14 -21.21
N ILE A 135 -4.07 3.05 -20.68
CA ILE A 135 -4.06 2.75 -19.23
C ILE A 135 -3.06 3.67 -18.54
N GLU A 136 -1.86 3.83 -19.11
CA GLU A 136 -0.83 4.73 -18.61
C GLU A 136 -1.35 6.16 -18.45
N ALA A 137 -1.96 6.72 -19.49
CA ALA A 137 -2.53 8.07 -19.46
C ALA A 137 -3.63 8.24 -18.41
N LYS A 138 -4.46 7.21 -18.23
CA LYS A 138 -5.53 7.21 -17.22
C LYS A 138 -4.97 7.16 -15.80
N LEU A 139 -4.03 6.27 -15.55
CA LEU A 139 -3.34 6.15 -14.27
C LEU A 139 -2.58 7.44 -13.93
N ALA A 140 -1.89 8.03 -14.93
CA ALA A 140 -1.15 9.27 -14.75
C ALA A 140 -2.04 10.41 -14.22
N LYS A 141 -3.20 10.62 -14.82
CA LYS A 141 -4.15 11.65 -14.38
C LYS A 141 -4.68 11.40 -12.97
N GLN A 142 -5.08 10.18 -12.67
CA GLN A 142 -5.67 9.85 -11.37
C GLN A 142 -4.62 9.93 -10.25
N LEU A 143 -3.42 9.36 -10.47
CA LEU A 143 -2.35 9.38 -9.47
C LEU A 143 -1.74 10.77 -9.30
N ALA A 144 -1.60 11.56 -10.37
CA ALA A 144 -1.15 12.94 -10.26
C ALA A 144 -2.11 13.80 -9.44
N ASN A 145 -3.42 13.69 -9.68
CA ASN A 145 -4.43 14.39 -8.89
C ASN A 145 -4.41 13.93 -7.43
N PHE A 146 -4.28 12.64 -7.19
CA PHE A 146 -4.15 12.07 -5.85
C PHE A 146 -2.91 12.61 -5.13
N LEU A 147 -1.74 12.52 -5.75
CA LEU A 147 -0.48 13.01 -5.17
C LEU A 147 -0.53 14.51 -4.91
N TYR A 148 -1.09 15.29 -5.83
CA TYR A 148 -1.25 16.72 -5.65
C TYR A 148 -2.17 17.02 -4.45
N THR A 149 -3.35 16.42 -4.40
CA THR A 149 -4.33 16.67 -3.33
C THR A 149 -3.78 16.29 -1.95
N ILE A 150 -3.18 15.10 -1.84
CA ILE A 150 -2.61 14.63 -0.58
C ILE A 150 -1.34 15.43 -0.23
N GLY A 151 -0.47 15.66 -1.21
CA GLY A 151 0.81 16.35 -1.00
C GLY A 151 0.66 17.81 -0.60
N GLN A 152 -0.33 18.51 -1.15
CA GLN A 152 -0.62 19.91 -0.79
C GLN A 152 -1.48 20.05 0.48
N SER A 153 -1.96 18.94 1.03
CA SER A 153 -2.67 18.98 2.31
C SER A 153 -1.69 19.18 3.46
N ASP A 154 -2.11 19.92 4.47
CA ASP A 154 -1.36 20.09 5.72
C ASP A 154 -2.25 19.74 6.93
N PRO A 155 -2.62 18.48 7.08
CA PRO A 155 -3.50 18.09 8.17
C PRO A 155 -2.80 18.20 9.52
N VAL A 156 -3.37 18.98 10.43
CA VAL A 156 -2.82 19.26 11.77
C VAL A 156 -2.48 17.98 12.53
N ALA A 157 -3.33 16.96 12.43
CA ALA A 157 -3.12 15.68 13.09
C ALA A 157 -1.81 14.98 12.67
N LEU A 158 -1.35 15.21 11.42
CA LEU A 158 -0.15 14.58 10.88
C LEU A 158 1.13 15.40 11.09
N ARG A 159 1.05 16.66 11.49
CA ARG A 159 2.23 17.53 11.72
C ARG A 159 3.19 16.98 12.79
N LYS A 160 2.67 16.17 13.72
CA LYS A 160 3.48 15.53 14.79
C LYS A 160 4.28 14.31 14.28
N LEU A 161 3.95 13.79 13.10
CA LEU A 161 4.70 12.69 12.51
C LEU A 161 5.99 13.26 11.92
N LYS A 162 7.13 12.69 12.33
CA LYS A 162 8.44 13.14 11.85
C LYS A 162 8.52 12.98 10.33
N PRO A 163 9.04 13.97 9.60
CA PRO A 163 9.29 13.84 8.16
C PRO A 163 10.30 12.71 7.91
N THR A 164 10.27 12.17 6.70
CA THR A 164 11.27 11.19 6.28
C THR A 164 12.66 11.82 6.31
N PRO A 165 13.67 11.18 6.91
CA PRO A 165 15.04 11.69 6.91
C PRO A 165 15.51 11.98 5.48
N ASN A 166 16.29 13.04 5.28
CA ASN A 166 16.87 13.47 4.00
C ASN A 166 15.91 14.03 2.93
N ALA A 167 14.63 14.24 3.25
CA ALA A 167 13.75 14.93 2.32
C ALA A 167 14.17 16.42 2.21
N LYS A 168 14.44 16.88 0.98
CA LYS A 168 14.70 18.30 0.70
C LYS A 168 13.40 18.96 0.23
N PRO A 169 13.05 20.13 0.75
CA PRO A 169 11.88 20.86 0.27
C PRO A 169 11.98 21.14 -1.23
N SER A 170 10.95 20.76 -1.97
CA SER A 170 10.80 21.03 -3.40
C SER A 170 9.31 21.20 -3.71
N ILE A 171 8.97 21.55 -4.95
CA ILE A 171 7.56 21.59 -5.41
C ILE A 171 6.90 20.20 -5.37
N LEU A 172 7.70 19.15 -5.28
CA LEU A 172 7.27 17.77 -5.20
C LEU A 172 7.28 17.24 -3.76
N TYR A 173 7.55 18.12 -2.79
CA TYR A 173 7.60 17.74 -1.37
C TYR A 173 6.23 17.82 -0.73
N GLY A 174 5.79 16.74 -0.12
CA GLY A 174 4.52 16.67 0.58
C GLY A 174 4.22 15.30 1.17
N TRP A 175 3.00 15.12 1.63
CA TRP A 175 2.52 13.81 2.07
C TRP A 175 2.48 12.85 0.89
N CYS A 176 3.15 11.71 1.04
CA CYS A 176 3.32 10.74 -0.02
C CYS A 176 3.16 9.32 0.50
N GLN A 177 2.44 8.50 -0.24
CA GLN A 177 2.47 7.06 -0.09
C GLN A 177 3.69 6.55 -0.87
N ASN A 178 4.72 6.09 -0.15
CA ASN A 178 6.05 5.83 -0.71
C ASN A 178 6.19 4.52 -1.51
N ASP A 179 5.15 3.70 -1.64
CA ASP A 179 5.14 2.44 -2.40
C ASP A 179 3.88 2.35 -3.28
N ILE A 180 3.72 3.31 -4.18
CA ILE A 180 2.49 3.48 -4.98
C ILE A 180 2.21 2.27 -5.88
N LYS A 181 3.23 1.72 -6.54
CA LYS A 181 3.06 0.82 -7.70
C LYS A 181 2.22 -0.43 -7.43
N TYR A 182 2.27 -0.95 -6.22
CA TYR A 182 1.54 -2.18 -5.85
C TYR A 182 0.34 -1.91 -4.97
N ASN A 183 0.19 -0.69 -4.47
CA ASN A 183 -0.73 -0.35 -3.40
C ASN A 183 -1.96 0.43 -3.88
N PHE A 184 -2.08 0.74 -5.15
CA PHE A 184 -3.37 1.13 -5.71
C PHE A 184 -4.08 -0.05 -6.36
N ILE A 185 -5.38 -0.10 -6.16
CA ILE A 185 -6.26 -1.12 -6.72
C ILE A 185 -7.09 -0.51 -7.83
N MET A 186 -7.10 -1.14 -8.99
CA MET A 186 -7.85 -0.72 -10.18
C MET A 186 -9.02 -1.67 -10.45
N ASN A 187 -10.08 -1.12 -11.00
CA ASN A 187 -11.13 -1.92 -11.62
C ASN A 187 -10.56 -2.63 -12.86
N PRO A 188 -10.67 -3.95 -13.00
CA PRO A 188 -10.06 -4.70 -14.11
C PRO A 188 -10.70 -4.41 -15.48
N LYS A 189 -11.91 -3.82 -15.52
CA LYS A 189 -12.63 -3.49 -16.76
C LYS A 189 -12.38 -2.04 -17.19
N THR A 190 -12.46 -1.10 -16.25
CA THR A 190 -12.36 0.33 -16.56
C THR A 190 -10.98 0.89 -16.32
N TYR A 191 -10.13 0.21 -15.55
CA TYR A 191 -8.80 0.64 -15.08
C TYR A 191 -8.84 1.93 -14.26
N ASP A 192 -9.99 2.28 -13.72
CA ASP A 192 -10.08 3.35 -12.72
C ASP A 192 -9.47 2.87 -11.41
N ILE A 193 -8.71 3.75 -10.76
CA ILE A 193 -8.20 3.48 -9.43
C ILE A 193 -9.38 3.56 -8.47
N VAL A 194 -9.69 2.43 -7.83
CA VAL A 194 -10.81 2.32 -6.91
C VAL A 194 -10.40 2.51 -5.45
N ALA A 195 -9.13 2.24 -5.12
CA ALA A 195 -8.61 2.52 -3.78
C ALA A 195 -7.07 2.56 -3.74
N MET A 196 -6.55 3.21 -2.68
CA MET A 196 -5.16 3.15 -2.26
C MET A 196 -5.07 2.43 -0.91
N ILE A 197 -4.20 1.43 -0.82
CA ILE A 197 -3.99 0.60 0.38
C ILE A 197 -2.56 0.69 0.88
N ASP A 198 -2.26 0.08 2.03
CA ASP A 198 -0.92 -0.07 2.61
C ASP A 198 -0.21 1.27 2.87
N TRP A 199 -0.70 2.01 3.85
CA TRP A 199 -0.23 3.35 4.22
C TRP A 199 0.91 3.35 5.25
N GLU A 200 1.45 2.19 5.56
CA GLU A 200 2.48 1.99 6.59
C GLU A 200 3.78 2.77 6.30
N GLU A 201 4.17 2.93 5.02
CA GLU A 201 5.37 3.65 4.59
C GLU A 201 5.10 5.12 4.21
N THR A 202 3.91 5.63 4.49
CA THR A 202 3.54 7.00 4.17
C THR A 202 4.31 8.00 5.04
N GLY A 203 4.70 9.10 4.45
CA GLY A 203 5.41 10.17 5.15
C GLY A 203 5.53 11.43 4.32
N PHE A 204 6.11 12.47 4.91
CA PHE A 204 6.58 13.63 4.16
C PHE A 204 7.81 13.23 3.37
N ASN A 205 7.74 13.35 2.05
CA ASN A 205 8.84 13.00 1.16
C ASN A 205 8.80 13.85 -0.10
N ASP A 206 9.92 13.86 -0.83
CA ASP A 206 9.98 14.35 -2.19
C ASP A 206 9.48 13.25 -3.14
N PHE A 207 8.45 13.55 -3.93
CA PHE A 207 7.88 12.60 -4.90
C PHE A 207 8.88 12.15 -5.96
N CYS A 208 9.95 12.91 -6.20
CA CYS A 208 11.04 12.48 -7.08
C CYS A 208 11.61 11.13 -6.66
N ASN A 209 11.61 10.82 -5.36
CA ASN A 209 12.09 9.52 -4.89
C ASN A 209 11.22 8.36 -5.38
N LEU A 210 9.89 8.55 -5.47
CA LEU A 210 8.99 7.55 -6.06
C LEU A 210 9.33 7.25 -7.52
N PHE A 211 9.63 8.30 -8.28
CA PHE A 211 9.89 8.19 -9.71
C PHE A 211 11.27 7.60 -10.01
N THR A 212 12.25 7.78 -9.12
CA THR A 212 13.60 7.26 -9.31
C THR A 212 13.75 5.79 -8.95
N TYR A 213 12.99 5.31 -7.95
CA TYR A 213 13.06 3.91 -7.50
C TYR A 213 12.31 2.93 -8.41
N GLU A 214 11.34 3.42 -9.21
CA GLU A 214 10.46 2.58 -10.03
C GLU A 214 10.96 2.39 -11.47
N LYS A 215 12.19 1.90 -11.60
CA LYS A 215 12.84 1.68 -12.92
C LYS A 215 12.02 0.83 -13.88
N ASP A 216 11.27 -0.13 -13.36
CA ASP A 216 10.48 -1.07 -14.17
C ASP A 216 9.26 -0.40 -14.83
N TYR A 217 8.66 0.62 -14.18
CA TYR A 217 7.48 1.35 -14.66
C TYR A 217 7.80 2.81 -14.98
N ARG A 218 8.98 3.07 -15.50
CA ARG A 218 9.48 4.44 -15.77
C ARG A 218 8.53 5.28 -16.62
N SER A 219 7.92 4.71 -17.67
CA SER A 219 6.98 5.44 -18.53
C SER A 219 5.77 5.93 -17.73
N VAL A 220 5.15 5.05 -16.95
CA VAL A 220 4.01 5.39 -16.09
C VAL A 220 4.40 6.47 -15.08
N MET A 221 5.56 6.35 -14.43
CA MET A 221 6.04 7.33 -13.45
C MET A 221 6.32 8.69 -14.11
N THR A 222 6.91 8.70 -15.30
CA THR A 222 7.13 9.94 -16.08
C THR A 222 5.80 10.60 -16.44
N ALA A 223 4.82 9.84 -16.89
CA ALA A 223 3.50 10.36 -17.22
C ALA A 223 2.78 10.94 -15.98
N ILE A 224 2.90 10.29 -14.82
CA ILE A 224 2.37 10.82 -13.56
C ILE A 224 3.02 12.17 -13.21
N LEU A 225 4.35 12.26 -13.30
CA LEU A 225 5.07 13.50 -13.02
C LEU A 225 4.65 14.63 -13.95
N GLN A 226 4.51 14.36 -15.25
CA GLN A 226 4.06 15.35 -16.24
C GLN A 226 2.65 15.88 -15.92
N GLU A 227 1.71 14.99 -15.59
CA GLU A 227 0.36 15.40 -15.21
C GLU A 227 0.35 16.16 -13.86
N TYR A 228 1.17 15.76 -12.90
CA TYR A 228 1.33 16.49 -11.63
C TYR A 228 1.82 17.92 -11.86
N LEU A 229 2.84 18.12 -12.68
CA LEU A 229 3.37 19.44 -13.00
C LEU A 229 2.32 20.33 -13.70
N LYS A 230 1.49 19.78 -14.59
CA LYS A 230 0.37 20.52 -15.19
C LYS A 230 -0.62 21.00 -14.14
N ILE A 231 -1.00 20.13 -13.19
CA ILE A 231 -1.92 20.48 -12.10
C ILE A 231 -1.29 21.57 -11.23
N TYR A 232 -0.05 21.38 -10.82
CA TYR A 232 0.70 22.32 -9.97
C TYR A 232 0.79 23.72 -10.62
N THR A 233 1.20 23.81 -11.88
CA THR A 233 1.32 25.06 -12.63
C THR A 233 -0.02 25.77 -12.74
N LYS A 234 -1.09 25.05 -13.10
CA LYS A 234 -2.45 25.61 -13.22
C LYS A 234 -2.95 26.22 -11.92
N HIS A 235 -2.69 25.59 -10.78
CA HIS A 235 -3.12 26.09 -9.48
C HIS A 235 -2.29 27.32 -9.03
N ASN A 236 -0.98 27.29 -9.23
CA ASN A 236 -0.12 28.40 -8.83
C ASN A 236 -0.27 29.63 -9.74
N SER A 237 -0.50 29.48 -11.04
CA SER A 237 -0.81 30.60 -11.95
C SER A 237 -2.09 31.34 -11.53
N ARG A 238 -3.10 30.63 -11.02
CA ARG A 238 -4.34 31.24 -10.50
C ARG A 238 -4.12 32.03 -9.21
N VAL A 239 -3.17 31.62 -8.37
CA VAL A 239 -2.80 32.34 -7.14
C VAL A 239 -2.06 33.61 -7.46
N ILE A 240 -1.16 33.59 -8.46
CA ILE A 240 -0.40 34.78 -8.90
C ILE A 240 -1.32 35.78 -9.59
N ALA A 241 -2.26 35.32 -10.41
CA ALA A 241 -3.22 36.20 -11.10
C ALA A 241 -4.26 36.88 -10.19
N LYS A 242 -4.38 36.46 -8.92
CA LYS A 242 -5.30 37.05 -7.92
C LYS A 242 -4.62 38.00 -6.93
N LYS A 243 -3.27 38.14 -7.02
CA LYS A 243 -2.49 39.15 -6.26
C LYS A 243 -2.19 40.33 -7.15
#